data_064366150d5e0fe0b0925dfc18624fd7
#
_entry.id   064366150d5e0fe0b0925dfc18624fd7
#
_cell.length_a   1.000
_cell.length_b   1.000
_cell.length_c   1.000
_cell.angle_alpha   90.00
_cell.angle_beta   90.00
_cell.angle_gamma   90.00
#
_symmetry.space_group_name_H-M   'P 1'
#
loop_
_entity.id
_entity.type
_entity.pdbx_description
1 polymer ?
#
loop_
_entity_poly.entity_id
_entity_poly.type
_entity_poly.pdbx_seq_one_letter_code
_entity_poly.pdbx_strand_id
1 'polypeptide(L)'
;MNELYHYGVKGMKWGVRRYQNKDGTLTNLGKSRKNIDSINDIVSTMSKRDKELLNLSGDVYQRSVDDGANVVKRIVKKIGDTPVSFLDITGDRSGVSISIGTRGGDEYRNKGYASAVAKQGKKWLDEHADEFDQVVWWARKDNPGSIKIAQKIGLELDESSVLPDDPWVKYERKKNMIS
;
A
#
# COMPACT_ATOMS: atom_id res chain seq x y z
N MET A 1 -34.25 -14.19 -30.91
CA MET A 1 -34.38 -13.06 -29.95
C MET A 1 -33.54 -13.40 -28.73
N ASN A 2 -32.43 -12.73 -28.53
CA ASN A 2 -31.56 -12.93 -27.33
C ASN A 2 -32.13 -12.08 -26.21
N GLU A 3 -32.76 -12.69 -25.23
CA GLU A 3 -33.15 -12.00 -24.00
C GLU A 3 -31.89 -11.65 -23.18
N LEU A 4 -31.64 -10.36 -22.99
CA LEU A 4 -30.63 -9.83 -22.10
C LEU A 4 -31.13 -9.96 -20.65
N TYR A 5 -30.66 -10.99 -19.95
CA TYR A 5 -30.90 -11.13 -18.51
C TYR A 5 -30.00 -10.14 -17.75
N HIS A 6 -30.60 -9.07 -17.20
CA HIS A 6 -29.95 -8.20 -16.25
C HIS A 6 -29.98 -8.83 -14.85
N TYR A 7 -28.86 -9.37 -14.40
CA TYR A 7 -28.70 -9.77 -13.00
C TYR A 7 -28.54 -8.52 -12.12
N GLY A 8 -29.64 -8.02 -11.58
CA GLY A 8 -29.63 -6.95 -10.58
C GLY A 8 -29.02 -7.44 -9.27
N VAL A 9 -28.09 -6.68 -8.67
CA VAL A 9 -27.60 -6.97 -7.33
C VAL A 9 -28.74 -6.72 -6.33
N LYS A 10 -29.12 -7.75 -5.58
CA LYS A 10 -30.25 -7.71 -4.61
C LYS A 10 -30.00 -6.57 -3.60
N GLY A 11 -30.94 -5.61 -3.50
CA GLY A 11 -30.87 -4.49 -2.58
C GLY A 11 -30.38 -3.15 -3.16
N MET A 12 -30.04 -3.07 -4.44
CA MET A 12 -29.73 -1.79 -5.07
C MET A 12 -31.00 -1.09 -5.58
N LYS A 13 -31.19 0.16 -5.15
CA LYS A 13 -32.22 1.03 -5.76
C LYS A 13 -31.85 1.35 -7.19
N TRP A 14 -32.80 1.18 -8.13
CA TRP A 14 -32.63 1.59 -9.53
C TRP A 14 -32.13 3.05 -9.61
N GLY A 15 -31.08 3.26 -10.41
CA GLY A 15 -30.46 4.59 -10.62
C GLY A 15 -29.30 4.93 -9.70
N VAL A 16 -28.94 4.12 -8.71
CA VAL A 16 -27.74 4.31 -7.89
C VAL A 16 -26.61 3.41 -8.38
N ARG A 17 -25.59 3.98 -9.00
CA ARG A 17 -24.38 3.26 -9.39
C ARG A 17 -23.50 3.06 -8.15
N ARG A 18 -23.18 1.82 -7.82
CA ARG A 18 -22.36 1.46 -6.65
C ARG A 18 -20.99 2.16 -6.64
N TYR A 19 -20.43 2.41 -7.81
CA TYR A 19 -19.06 2.91 -8.00
C TYR A 19 -18.97 4.31 -8.62
N GLN A 20 -20.09 4.87 -9.09
CA GLN A 20 -20.14 6.19 -9.72
C GLN A 20 -21.31 7.02 -9.17
N ASN A 21 -21.07 8.29 -8.97
CA ASN A 21 -22.09 9.30 -8.70
C ASN A 21 -22.91 9.61 -9.97
N LYS A 22 -24.00 10.35 -9.83
CA LYS A 22 -24.86 10.76 -10.97
C LYS A 22 -24.13 11.63 -11.98
N ASP A 23 -23.15 12.39 -11.54
CA ASP A 23 -22.30 13.28 -12.36
C ASP A 23 -21.14 12.53 -13.08
N GLY A 24 -21.06 11.19 -12.93
CA GLY A 24 -20.01 10.37 -13.53
C GLY A 24 -18.74 10.26 -12.70
N THR A 25 -18.60 11.00 -11.60
CA THR A 25 -17.46 10.88 -10.69
C THR A 25 -17.51 9.58 -9.91
N LEU A 26 -16.34 9.09 -9.46
CA LEU A 26 -16.29 7.86 -8.67
C LEU A 26 -16.76 8.12 -7.23
N THR A 27 -17.61 7.23 -6.70
CA THR A 27 -17.88 7.13 -5.26
C THR A 27 -16.59 6.76 -4.51
N ASN A 28 -16.58 6.90 -3.17
CA ASN A 28 -15.43 6.44 -2.37
C ASN A 28 -15.13 4.95 -2.59
N LEU A 29 -16.16 4.13 -2.74
CA LEU A 29 -16.01 2.70 -3.07
C LEU A 29 -15.45 2.49 -4.48
N GLY A 30 -15.86 3.31 -5.46
CA GLY A 30 -15.31 3.29 -6.82
C GLY A 30 -13.84 3.71 -6.87
N LYS A 31 -13.46 4.72 -6.07
CA LYS A 31 -12.05 5.15 -5.93
C LYS A 31 -11.20 4.05 -5.28
N SER A 32 -11.71 3.42 -4.22
CA SER A 32 -11.02 2.31 -3.55
C SER A 32 -10.78 1.16 -4.52
N ARG A 33 -11.79 0.71 -5.26
CA ARG A 33 -11.66 -0.35 -6.26
C ARG A 33 -10.65 0.00 -7.35
N LYS A 34 -10.69 1.21 -7.89
CA LYS A 34 -9.72 1.67 -8.91
C LYS A 34 -8.28 1.66 -8.39
N ASN A 35 -8.06 1.93 -7.10
CA ASN A 35 -6.76 1.84 -6.47
C ASN A 35 -6.32 0.38 -6.30
N ILE A 36 -7.22 -0.53 -5.93
CA ILE A 36 -6.96 -1.97 -5.85
C ILE A 36 -6.55 -2.51 -7.23
N ASP A 37 -7.31 -2.20 -8.28
CA ASP A 37 -6.97 -2.60 -9.65
C ASP A 37 -5.60 -2.09 -10.06
N SER A 38 -5.25 -0.86 -9.68
CA SER A 38 -3.93 -0.26 -9.95
C SER A 38 -2.80 -0.97 -9.21
N ILE A 39 -3.03 -1.41 -7.98
CA ILE A 39 -2.04 -2.18 -7.21
C ILE A 39 -1.86 -3.57 -7.82
N ASN A 40 -2.95 -4.25 -8.14
CA ASN A 40 -2.91 -5.57 -8.79
C ASN A 40 -2.15 -5.51 -10.12
N ASP A 41 -2.36 -4.45 -10.91
CA ASP A 41 -1.61 -4.22 -12.16
C ASP A 41 -0.10 -4.05 -11.88
N ILE A 42 0.30 -3.26 -10.88
CA ILE A 42 1.71 -3.12 -10.48
C ILE A 42 2.28 -4.47 -10.04
N VAL A 43 1.61 -5.17 -9.12
CA VAL A 43 2.07 -6.44 -8.54
C VAL A 43 2.20 -7.53 -9.59
N SER A 44 1.31 -7.57 -10.59
CA SER A 44 1.37 -8.56 -11.68
C SER A 44 2.69 -8.51 -12.44
N THR A 45 3.29 -7.33 -12.57
CA THR A 45 4.55 -7.09 -13.30
C THR A 45 5.81 -7.32 -12.47
N MET A 46 5.67 -7.48 -11.14
CA MET A 46 6.82 -7.62 -10.24
C MET A 46 7.48 -9.00 -10.38
N SER A 47 8.80 -9.04 -10.19
CA SER A 47 9.52 -10.30 -10.09
C SER A 47 9.09 -11.10 -8.85
N LYS A 48 9.32 -12.43 -8.87
CA LYS A 48 9.06 -13.28 -7.69
C LYS A 48 9.77 -12.73 -6.45
N ARG A 49 11.05 -12.34 -6.60
CA ARG A 49 11.85 -11.76 -5.51
C ARG A 49 11.21 -10.48 -4.97
N ASP A 50 10.77 -9.57 -5.85
CA ASP A 50 10.15 -8.31 -5.41
C ASP A 50 8.83 -8.56 -4.67
N LYS A 51 8.05 -9.56 -5.09
CA LYS A 51 6.83 -9.99 -4.39
C LYS A 51 7.15 -10.56 -3.00
N GLU A 52 8.19 -11.38 -2.88
CA GLU A 52 8.66 -11.91 -1.60
C GLU A 52 9.14 -10.77 -0.67
N LEU A 53 9.85 -9.78 -1.22
CA LEU A 53 10.31 -8.60 -0.46
C LEU A 53 9.17 -7.74 0.07
N LEU A 54 8.02 -7.72 -0.59
CA LEU A 54 6.82 -7.06 -0.09
C LEU A 54 6.07 -7.89 0.96
N ASN A 55 6.61 -9.04 1.35
CA ASN A 55 5.92 -10.02 2.18
C ASN A 55 4.57 -10.45 1.59
N LEU A 56 4.50 -10.44 0.24
CA LEU A 56 3.33 -10.82 -0.54
C LEU A 56 3.33 -12.31 -0.89
N SER A 57 4.19 -13.09 -0.26
CA SER A 57 4.20 -14.53 -0.42
C SER A 57 2.97 -15.12 0.28
N GLY A 58 1.89 -15.31 -0.47
CA GLY A 58 0.71 -16.02 -0.04
C GLY A 58 -0.50 -15.13 0.25
N ASP A 59 -1.57 -15.77 0.68
CA ASP A 59 -2.93 -15.26 0.84
C ASP A 59 -3.11 -14.02 1.74
N VAL A 60 -2.10 -13.65 2.54
CA VAL A 60 -2.25 -12.58 3.55
C VAL A 60 -2.38 -11.21 2.91
N TYR A 61 -1.53 -10.89 1.93
CA TYR A 61 -1.64 -9.59 1.23
C TYR A 61 -2.86 -9.55 0.32
N GLN A 62 -3.13 -10.65 -0.39
CA GLN A 62 -4.31 -10.74 -1.24
C GLN A 62 -5.58 -10.51 -0.41
N ARG A 63 -5.68 -11.07 0.80
CA ARG A 63 -6.77 -10.77 1.73
C ARG A 63 -6.81 -9.31 2.15
N SER A 64 -5.68 -8.69 2.48
CA SER A 64 -5.65 -7.28 2.87
C SER A 64 -6.05 -6.36 1.71
N VAL A 65 -5.74 -6.74 0.47
CA VAL A 65 -6.16 -6.02 -0.74
C VAL A 65 -7.64 -6.26 -1.04
N ASP A 66 -8.11 -7.50 -0.98
CA ASP A 66 -9.47 -7.89 -1.35
C ASP A 66 -10.50 -7.46 -0.30
N ASP A 67 -10.20 -7.62 0.97
CA ASP A 67 -11.13 -7.31 2.07
C ASP A 67 -11.11 -5.83 2.44
N GLY A 68 -10.11 -5.06 1.99
CA GLY A 68 -9.90 -3.67 2.42
C GLY A 68 -9.68 -3.55 3.94
N ALA A 69 -9.54 -4.70 4.62
CA ALA A 69 -9.40 -4.77 6.06
C ALA A 69 -8.09 -4.12 6.47
N ASN A 70 -8.19 -3.17 7.38
CA ASN A 70 -7.05 -2.50 8.01
C ASN A 70 -6.21 -1.59 7.09
N VAL A 71 -6.65 -1.27 5.87
CA VAL A 71 -5.99 -0.26 5.06
C VAL A 71 -6.38 1.13 5.56
N VAL A 72 -5.46 1.79 6.24
CA VAL A 72 -5.63 3.13 6.79
C VAL A 72 -5.40 4.19 5.73
N LYS A 73 -4.36 3.99 4.89
CA LYS A 73 -4.03 4.90 3.79
C LYS A 73 -3.46 4.14 2.61
N ARG A 74 -3.90 4.53 1.42
CA ARG A 74 -3.39 4.00 0.15
C ARG A 74 -3.03 5.15 -0.78
N ILE A 75 -1.82 5.10 -1.33
CA ILE A 75 -1.27 6.09 -2.27
C ILE A 75 -0.83 5.35 -3.52
N VAL A 76 -1.30 5.78 -4.69
CA VAL A 76 -0.87 5.22 -5.98
C VAL A 76 -0.32 6.35 -6.84
N LYS A 77 0.91 6.17 -7.34
CA LYS A 77 1.52 7.05 -8.34
C LYS A 77 1.28 6.49 -9.74
N LYS A 78 0.85 7.37 -10.64
CA LYS A 78 0.66 7.06 -12.06
C LYS A 78 1.52 7.97 -12.93
N ILE A 79 1.85 7.47 -14.14
CA ILE A 79 2.38 8.25 -15.26
C ILE A 79 1.38 8.10 -16.41
N GLY A 80 0.71 9.19 -16.78
CA GLY A 80 -0.50 9.08 -17.56
C GLY A 80 -1.50 8.17 -16.83
N ASP A 81 -2.03 7.17 -17.53
CA ASP A 81 -2.95 6.18 -16.95
C ASP A 81 -2.24 4.96 -16.34
N THR A 82 -0.93 4.81 -16.52
CA THR A 82 -0.16 3.65 -16.06
C THR A 82 0.20 3.80 -14.58
N PRO A 83 -0.25 2.90 -13.68
CA PRO A 83 0.19 2.87 -12.30
C PRO A 83 1.62 2.34 -12.21
N VAL A 84 2.51 3.09 -11.52
CA VAL A 84 3.95 2.79 -11.48
C VAL A 84 4.48 2.49 -10.09
N SER A 85 3.82 2.98 -9.03
CA SER A 85 4.19 2.65 -7.65
C SER A 85 3.02 2.88 -6.71
N PHE A 86 3.00 2.14 -5.60
CA PHE A 86 2.03 2.33 -4.53
C PHE A 86 2.68 2.33 -3.16
N LEU A 87 1.98 2.90 -2.19
CA LEU A 87 2.25 2.78 -0.77
C LEU A 87 0.94 2.47 -0.07
N ASP A 88 0.95 1.42 0.74
CA ASP A 88 -0.13 1.05 1.66
C ASP A 88 0.35 1.21 3.10
N ILE A 89 -0.49 1.82 3.93
CA ILE A 89 -0.37 1.85 5.38
C ILE A 89 -1.51 1.01 5.91
N THR A 90 -1.18 -0.07 6.61
CA THR A 90 -2.14 -1.07 7.09
C THR A 90 -1.97 -1.28 8.59
N GLY A 91 -3.08 -1.45 9.29
CA GLY A 91 -3.08 -1.66 10.74
C GLY A 91 -4.22 -0.95 11.43
N ASP A 92 -4.01 -0.63 12.69
CA ASP A 92 -4.95 0.06 13.56
C ASP A 92 -4.23 1.07 14.48
N ARG A 93 -4.91 1.57 15.51
CA ARG A 93 -4.34 2.53 16.45
C ARG A 93 -3.11 2.02 17.20
N SER A 94 -3.03 0.72 17.48
CA SER A 94 -1.91 0.11 18.20
C SER A 94 -0.63 0.06 17.37
N GLY A 95 -0.78 0.06 16.05
CA GLY A 95 0.35 0.10 15.14
C GLY A 95 -0.03 -0.07 13.69
N VAL A 96 0.75 0.57 12.83
CA VAL A 96 0.60 0.46 11.38
C VAL A 96 1.90 -0.02 10.74
N SER A 97 1.75 -0.83 9.70
CA SER A 97 2.84 -1.29 8.83
C SER A 97 2.76 -0.61 7.48
N ILE A 98 3.93 -0.32 6.90
CA ILE A 98 4.03 0.31 5.58
C ILE A 98 4.55 -0.71 4.57
N SER A 99 3.90 -0.75 3.41
CA SER A 99 4.34 -1.51 2.24
C SER A 99 4.45 -0.59 1.03
N ILE A 100 5.53 -0.71 0.26
CA ILE A 100 5.72 0.01 -1.01
C ILE A 100 6.07 -0.97 -2.10
N GLY A 101 5.37 -0.87 -3.23
CA GLY A 101 5.67 -1.61 -4.44
C GLY A 101 5.90 -0.68 -5.63
N THR A 102 6.74 -1.15 -6.55
CA THR A 102 7.00 -0.45 -7.82
C THR A 102 6.85 -1.44 -8.97
N ARG A 103 6.29 -0.98 -10.08
CA ARG A 103 6.11 -1.75 -11.30
C ARG A 103 7.42 -2.38 -11.75
N GLY A 104 7.35 -3.64 -12.18
CA GLY A 104 8.49 -4.37 -12.74
C GLY A 104 8.88 -3.82 -14.11
N GLY A 105 10.12 -4.12 -14.52
CA GLY A 105 10.72 -3.65 -15.77
C GLY A 105 11.80 -2.59 -15.53
N ASP A 106 12.84 -2.62 -16.36
CA ASP A 106 14.00 -1.71 -16.22
C ASP A 106 13.62 -0.25 -16.46
N GLU A 107 12.59 0.00 -17.27
CA GLU A 107 12.04 1.33 -17.53
C GLU A 107 11.42 1.98 -16.28
N TYR A 108 11.07 1.18 -15.27
CA TYR A 108 10.47 1.67 -14.01
C TYR A 108 11.44 1.68 -12.84
N ARG A 109 12.58 0.96 -12.95
CA ARG A 109 13.56 0.86 -11.88
C ARG A 109 14.39 2.14 -11.77
N ASN A 110 14.78 2.50 -10.55
CA ASN A 110 15.63 3.67 -10.24
C ASN A 110 15.11 5.03 -10.76
N LYS A 111 13.82 5.13 -11.07
CA LYS A 111 13.16 6.38 -11.49
C LYS A 111 12.60 7.22 -10.33
N GLY A 112 12.84 6.80 -9.10
CA GLY A 112 12.41 7.53 -7.91
C GLY A 112 10.92 7.37 -7.57
N TYR A 113 10.19 6.46 -8.21
CA TYR A 113 8.75 6.30 -7.99
C TYR A 113 8.42 5.86 -6.56
N ALA A 114 9.16 4.89 -6.00
CA ALA A 114 9.03 4.49 -4.61
C ALA A 114 9.32 5.66 -3.65
N SER A 115 10.35 6.47 -3.93
CA SER A 115 10.64 7.66 -3.13
C SER A 115 9.54 8.71 -3.21
N ALA A 116 8.85 8.82 -4.33
CA ALA A 116 7.76 9.78 -4.50
C ALA A 116 6.53 9.39 -3.67
N VAL A 117 6.13 8.11 -3.65
CA VAL A 117 5.03 7.65 -2.78
C VAL A 117 5.44 7.66 -1.31
N ALA A 118 6.71 7.36 -0.99
CA ALA A 118 7.26 7.45 0.36
C ALA A 118 7.18 8.89 0.92
N LYS A 119 7.51 9.90 0.11
CA LYS A 119 7.39 11.31 0.51
C LYS A 119 5.95 11.69 0.85
N GLN A 120 4.98 11.22 0.06
CA GLN A 120 3.56 11.46 0.33
C GLN A 120 3.09 10.70 1.58
N GLY A 121 3.54 9.45 1.74
CA GLY A 121 3.27 8.63 2.93
C GLY A 121 3.82 9.28 4.19
N LYS A 122 5.07 9.77 4.15
CA LYS A 122 5.66 10.51 5.27
C LYS A 122 4.83 11.73 5.67
N LYS A 123 4.47 12.56 4.69
CA LYS A 123 3.63 13.74 4.95
C LYS A 123 2.34 13.35 5.66
N TRP A 124 1.66 12.34 5.17
CA TRP A 124 0.41 11.86 5.77
C TRP A 124 0.63 11.32 7.19
N LEU A 125 1.70 10.54 7.41
CA LEU A 125 2.05 10.00 8.74
C LEU A 125 2.41 11.11 9.75
N ASP A 126 3.04 12.18 9.29
CA ASP A 126 3.37 13.32 10.15
C ASP A 126 2.11 14.11 10.54
N GLU A 127 1.15 14.24 9.63
CA GLU A 127 -0.16 14.87 9.88
C GLU A 127 -1.06 14.04 10.82
N HIS A 128 -0.80 12.73 10.96
CA HIS A 128 -1.58 11.78 11.75
C HIS A 128 -0.72 11.09 12.84
N ALA A 129 0.37 11.76 13.27
CA ALA A 129 1.36 11.16 14.16
C ALA A 129 0.79 10.67 15.51
N ASP A 130 -0.24 11.36 16.00
CA ASP A 130 -0.89 11.06 17.28
C ASP A 130 -1.95 9.95 17.19
N GLU A 131 -2.26 9.47 16.01
CA GLU A 131 -3.30 8.45 15.81
C GLU A 131 -2.80 7.03 16.02
N PHE A 132 -1.46 6.81 15.91
CA PHE A 132 -0.85 5.48 15.96
C PHE A 132 0.25 5.42 17.03
N ASP A 133 0.23 4.36 17.84
CA ASP A 133 1.25 4.14 18.86
C ASP A 133 2.60 3.73 18.25
N GLN A 134 2.56 3.07 17.09
CA GLN A 134 3.75 2.62 16.38
C GLN A 134 3.56 2.64 14.86
N VAL A 135 4.64 2.99 14.14
CA VAL A 135 4.74 2.83 12.68
C VAL A 135 5.92 1.92 12.38
N VAL A 136 5.70 0.88 11.60
CA VAL A 136 6.69 -0.19 11.36
C VAL A 136 6.96 -0.36 9.87
N TRP A 137 8.23 -0.66 9.55
CA TRP A 137 8.70 -1.07 8.23
C TRP A 137 9.66 -2.25 8.38
N TRP A 138 9.41 -3.32 7.65
CA TRP A 138 10.34 -4.43 7.55
C TRP A 138 11.17 -4.34 6.28
N ALA A 139 12.48 -4.42 6.40
CA ALA A 139 13.43 -4.40 5.29
C ALA A 139 14.36 -5.61 5.36
N ARG A 140 14.73 -6.16 4.20
CA ARG A 140 15.84 -7.12 4.17
C ARG A 140 17.16 -6.37 4.26
N LYS A 141 18.13 -6.96 4.98
CA LYS A 141 19.50 -6.43 5.15
C LYS A 141 20.20 -6.24 3.80
N ASP A 142 19.92 -7.09 2.81
CA ASP A 142 20.48 -7.04 1.46
C ASP A 142 19.68 -6.13 0.49
N ASN A 143 18.72 -5.33 0.99
CA ASN A 143 17.93 -4.40 0.19
C ASN A 143 18.19 -2.94 0.60
N PRO A 144 19.31 -2.33 0.19
CA PRO A 144 19.65 -0.96 0.57
C PRO A 144 18.62 0.07 0.07
N GLY A 145 17.88 -0.23 -0.99
CA GLY A 145 16.82 0.63 -1.49
C GLY A 145 15.66 0.74 -0.49
N SER A 146 15.22 -0.39 0.08
CA SER A 146 14.18 -0.45 1.10
C SER A 146 14.62 0.27 2.39
N ILE A 147 15.86 0.04 2.82
CA ILE A 147 16.45 0.70 4.00
C ILE A 147 16.45 2.22 3.84
N LYS A 148 16.93 2.73 2.69
CA LYS A 148 16.92 4.17 2.40
C LYS A 148 15.51 4.77 2.41
N ILE A 149 14.50 4.02 1.99
CA ILE A 149 13.12 4.50 2.02
C ILE A 149 12.60 4.56 3.44
N ALA A 150 12.84 3.54 4.29
CA ALA A 150 12.47 3.56 5.69
C ALA A 150 13.03 4.81 6.40
N GLN A 151 14.31 5.08 6.19
CA GLN A 151 14.98 6.29 6.74
C GLN A 151 14.37 7.60 6.20
N LYS A 152 14.02 7.67 4.91
CA LYS A 152 13.36 8.84 4.31
C LYS A 152 11.96 9.10 4.87
N ILE A 153 11.27 8.07 5.31
CA ILE A 153 9.96 8.19 5.99
C ILE A 153 10.14 8.67 7.44
N GLY A 154 11.37 8.62 7.97
CA GLY A 154 11.67 9.03 9.34
C GLY A 154 11.55 7.89 10.34
N LEU A 155 11.78 6.65 9.87
CA LEU A 155 11.85 5.48 10.74
C LEU A 155 13.30 5.19 11.10
N GLU A 156 13.53 4.74 12.34
CA GLU A 156 14.83 4.37 12.89
C GLU A 156 14.95 2.86 13.01
N LEU A 157 16.17 2.34 12.88
CA LEU A 157 16.43 0.92 13.05
C LEU A 157 16.13 0.50 14.49
N ASP A 158 15.31 -0.53 14.64
CA ASP A 158 15.17 -1.23 15.91
C ASP A 158 16.33 -2.23 16.04
N GLU A 159 17.35 -1.84 16.81
CA GLU A 159 18.56 -2.64 17.02
C GLU A 159 18.24 -4.02 17.60
N SER A 160 17.15 -4.17 18.36
CA SER A 160 16.73 -5.47 18.93
C SER A 160 16.25 -6.45 17.86
N SER A 161 15.90 -5.96 16.68
CA SER A 161 15.49 -6.76 15.52
C SER A 161 16.67 -7.32 14.71
N VAL A 162 17.90 -6.90 15.00
CA VAL A 162 19.09 -7.29 14.24
C VAL A 162 19.63 -8.62 14.77
N LEU A 163 19.11 -9.74 14.25
CA LEU A 163 19.57 -11.08 14.59
C LEU A 163 20.55 -11.60 13.55
N PRO A 164 21.60 -12.39 13.93
CA PRO A 164 22.62 -12.86 12.99
C PRO A 164 22.07 -13.63 11.80
N ASP A 165 21.12 -14.51 12.03
CA ASP A 165 20.58 -15.44 11.04
C ASP A 165 19.24 -14.96 10.41
N ASP A 166 18.68 -13.85 10.88
CA ASP A 166 17.48 -13.28 10.29
C ASP A 166 17.85 -12.31 9.16
N PRO A 167 17.38 -12.54 7.92
CA PRO A 167 17.62 -11.63 6.82
C PRO A 167 16.84 -10.30 6.93
N TRP A 168 15.90 -10.19 7.86
CA TRP A 168 15.05 -9.03 8.04
C TRP A 168 15.49 -8.15 9.21
N VAL A 169 15.23 -6.86 9.08
CA VAL A 169 15.38 -5.87 10.14
C VAL A 169 14.15 -4.97 10.18
N LYS A 170 13.81 -4.54 11.37
CA LYS A 170 12.67 -3.66 11.59
C LYS A 170 13.15 -2.21 11.72
N TYR A 171 12.46 -1.32 11.03
CA TYR A 171 12.53 0.12 11.23
C TYR A 171 11.22 0.57 11.85
N GLU A 172 11.29 1.47 12.84
CA GLU A 172 10.09 1.92 13.53
C GLU A 172 10.15 3.38 13.97
N ARG A 173 8.97 3.93 14.21
CA ARG A 173 8.75 5.15 14.98
C ARG A 173 7.68 4.83 16.02
N LYS A 174 7.99 5.05 17.29
CA LYS A 174 7.01 4.94 18.39
C LYS A 174 6.48 6.32 18.70
N LYS A 175 5.25 6.40 19.13
CA LYS A 175 4.69 7.60 19.73
C LYS A 175 5.53 7.91 20.97
N ASN A 176 6.07 9.12 21.06
CA ASN A 176 6.73 9.56 22.29
C ASN A 176 5.67 9.52 23.40
N MET A 177 5.73 8.54 24.27
CA MET A 177 4.99 8.59 25.52
C MET A 177 5.61 9.72 26.34
N ILE A 178 4.94 10.86 26.36
CA ILE A 178 5.26 11.94 27.28
C ILE A 178 4.96 11.36 28.66
N SER A 179 6.03 11.02 29.40
CA SER A 179 6.00 10.62 30.80
C SER A 179 5.63 11.80 31.70
#